data_7200b065e97e2402cde0a89b028107fd
#
_entry.id   7200b065e97e2402cde0a89b028107fd
#
_cell.length_a   1.000
_cell.length_b   1.000
_cell.length_c   1.000
_cell.angle_alpha   90.00
_cell.angle_beta   90.00
_cell.angle_gamma   90.00
#
_symmetry.space_group_name_H-M   'P 1'
#
loop_
_entity.id
_entity.type
_entity.pdbx_description
1 polymer ?
#
loop_
_entity_poly.entity_id
_entity_poly.type
_entity_poly.pdbx_seq_one_letter_code
_entity_poly.pdbx_strand_id
1 'polypeptide(L)'
;GYAVFANGGYLIEPYFISHIEDIEGNLIFKTKLQRKRTTADQVLDTRNVFTMDSLLRNVIQNGTGIRAKSLGRKDLAGKTGTTNDNIDAWFAGFQRRIVAITWVGKDQPGPLGDKETGSKAALPIWIDYMKTALKGIPEDKPLARPEGIKSILIDPKTGLPNDKNGVIEYFYEENAPRTDSGALF
;
A
#
# COMPACT_ATOMS: atom_id res chain seq x y z
N GLY A 1 -4.02 -9.83 -1.39
CA GLY A 1 -4.83 -8.61 -1.29
C GLY A 1 -4.05 -7.33 -1.60
N TYR A 2 -2.89 -7.13 -0.99
CA TYR A 2 -2.05 -5.96 -1.27
C TYR A 2 -1.49 -5.93 -2.70
N ALA A 3 -1.31 -7.09 -3.33
CA ALA A 3 -0.90 -7.16 -4.73
C ALA A 3 -1.91 -6.50 -5.67
N VAL A 4 -3.20 -6.53 -5.34
CA VAL A 4 -4.24 -5.87 -6.12
C VAL A 4 -4.05 -4.35 -6.13
N PHE A 5 -3.72 -3.74 -4.99
CA PHE A 5 -3.41 -2.31 -4.92
C PHE A 5 -2.11 -1.97 -5.64
N ALA A 6 -1.06 -2.77 -5.44
CA ALA A 6 0.24 -2.53 -6.05
C ALA A 6 0.21 -2.56 -7.58
N ASN A 7 -0.67 -3.36 -8.18
CA ASN A 7 -0.70 -3.60 -9.62
C ASN A 7 -1.82 -2.88 -10.39
N GLY A 8 -2.57 -1.99 -9.75
CA GLY A 8 -3.58 -1.17 -10.41
C GLY A 8 -5.00 -1.76 -10.39
N GLY A 9 -5.29 -2.64 -9.45
CA GLY A 9 -6.65 -3.17 -9.23
C GLY A 9 -6.91 -4.54 -9.86
N TYR A 10 -5.88 -5.21 -10.36
CA TYR A 10 -6.02 -6.49 -11.01
C TYR A 10 -5.78 -7.65 -10.04
N LEU A 11 -6.62 -8.68 -10.10
CA LEU A 11 -6.38 -9.93 -9.38
C LEU A 11 -5.21 -10.68 -10.05
N ILE A 12 -4.28 -11.15 -9.23
CA ILE A 12 -3.17 -12.01 -9.66
C ILE A 12 -3.29 -13.32 -8.93
N GLU A 13 -3.26 -14.41 -9.67
CA GLU A 13 -3.14 -15.74 -9.10
C GLU A 13 -1.66 -15.98 -8.73
N PRO A 14 -1.33 -16.12 -7.43
CA PRO A 14 0.05 -16.32 -7.02
C PRO A 14 0.50 -17.76 -7.33
N TYR A 15 1.78 -17.92 -7.63
CA TYR A 15 2.40 -19.22 -7.82
C TYR A 15 3.77 -19.26 -7.16
N PHE A 16 4.19 -20.45 -6.70
CA PHE A 16 5.49 -20.67 -6.07
C PHE A 16 6.49 -21.33 -7.02
N ILE A 17 6.01 -22.13 -7.99
CA ILE A 17 6.84 -22.89 -8.91
C ILE A 17 6.67 -22.29 -10.29
N SER A 18 7.73 -21.73 -10.85
CA SER A 18 7.74 -21.18 -12.19
C SER A 18 7.86 -22.29 -13.26
N HIS A 19 8.73 -23.24 -13.01
CA HIS A 19 8.97 -24.42 -13.88
C HIS A 19 9.67 -25.53 -13.09
N ILE A 20 9.60 -26.73 -13.62
CA ILE A 20 10.32 -27.92 -13.13
C ILE A 20 11.05 -28.50 -14.33
N GLU A 21 12.34 -28.79 -14.16
CA GLU A 21 13.19 -29.45 -15.13
C GLU A 21 13.73 -30.76 -14.52
N ASP A 22 14.00 -31.76 -15.39
CA ASP A 22 14.73 -32.95 -14.99
C ASP A 22 16.25 -32.69 -14.88
N ILE A 23 17.01 -33.72 -14.52
CA ILE A 23 18.47 -33.63 -14.38
C ILE A 23 19.21 -33.39 -15.72
N GLU A 24 18.52 -33.61 -16.84
CA GLU A 24 19.00 -33.40 -18.20
C GLU A 24 18.64 -32.02 -18.74
N GLY A 25 17.87 -31.21 -17.97
CA GLY A 25 17.40 -29.87 -18.35
C GLY A 25 16.14 -29.87 -19.20
N ASN A 26 15.44 -31.02 -19.32
CA ASN A 26 14.16 -31.07 -20.03
C ASN A 26 13.04 -30.49 -19.17
N LEU A 27 12.21 -29.64 -19.78
CA LEU A 27 11.09 -29.00 -19.11
C LEU A 27 9.97 -30.02 -18.82
N ILE A 28 9.73 -30.32 -17.52
CA ILE A 28 8.64 -31.18 -17.08
C ILE A 28 7.35 -30.38 -16.88
N PHE A 29 7.47 -29.20 -16.28
CA PHE A 29 6.34 -28.34 -15.95
C PHE A 29 6.70 -26.86 -16.13
N LYS A 30 5.74 -26.05 -16.58
CA LYS A 30 5.85 -24.60 -16.60
C LYS A 30 4.53 -23.96 -16.24
N THR A 31 4.56 -23.04 -15.26
CA THR A 31 3.38 -22.25 -14.91
C THR A 31 2.92 -21.43 -16.10
N LYS A 32 1.63 -21.52 -16.39
CA LYS A 32 1.00 -20.68 -17.43
C LYS A 32 0.81 -19.27 -16.86
N LEU A 33 1.70 -18.35 -17.23
CA LEU A 33 1.53 -16.95 -16.87
C LEU A 33 0.35 -16.35 -17.63
N GLN A 34 -0.50 -15.62 -16.96
CA GLN A 34 -1.50 -14.77 -17.61
C GLN A 34 -0.76 -13.71 -18.45
N ARG A 35 -0.73 -13.89 -19.76
CA ARG A 35 0.06 -13.04 -20.68
C ARG A 35 -0.57 -11.69 -20.95
N LYS A 36 -1.88 -11.52 -20.77
CA LYS A 36 -2.60 -10.25 -20.98
C LYS A 36 -3.60 -10.09 -19.86
N ARG A 37 -3.52 -8.97 -19.17
CA ARG A 37 -4.57 -8.51 -18.28
C ARG A 37 -5.74 -8.05 -19.12
N THR A 38 -6.92 -8.51 -18.79
CA THR A 38 -8.18 -8.06 -19.38
C THR A 38 -8.93 -7.21 -18.37
N THR A 39 -9.94 -6.48 -18.84
CA THR A 39 -10.82 -5.73 -17.93
C THR A 39 -11.56 -6.65 -16.94
N ALA A 40 -11.78 -7.93 -17.32
CA ALA A 40 -12.38 -8.92 -16.43
C ALA A 40 -11.49 -9.30 -15.25
N ASP A 41 -10.17 -9.13 -15.36
CA ASP A 41 -9.21 -9.38 -14.28
C ASP A 41 -9.10 -8.19 -13.31
N GLN A 42 -9.70 -7.04 -13.65
CA GLN A 42 -9.72 -5.86 -12.80
C GLN A 42 -10.85 -6.00 -11.78
N VAL A 43 -10.48 -6.23 -10.53
CA VAL A 43 -11.42 -6.45 -9.42
C VAL A 43 -11.66 -5.19 -8.57
N LEU A 44 -10.85 -4.15 -8.76
CA LEU A 44 -11.04 -2.83 -8.15
C LEU A 44 -11.08 -1.74 -9.21
N ASP A 45 -12.04 -0.84 -9.08
CA ASP A 45 -12.13 0.37 -9.90
C ASP A 45 -10.87 1.23 -9.75
N THR A 46 -10.44 1.90 -10.82
CA THR A 46 -9.23 2.73 -10.84
C THR A 46 -9.27 3.89 -9.85
N ARG A 47 -10.44 4.46 -9.58
CA ARG A 47 -10.63 5.52 -8.58
C ARG A 47 -10.41 4.98 -7.17
N ASN A 48 -10.89 3.75 -6.91
CA ASN A 48 -10.68 3.09 -5.62
C ASN A 48 -9.18 2.81 -5.40
N VAL A 49 -8.50 2.25 -6.40
CA VAL A 49 -7.05 1.99 -6.35
C VAL A 49 -6.27 3.27 -6.10
N PHE A 50 -6.58 4.34 -6.84
CA PHE A 50 -5.91 5.63 -6.69
C PHE A 50 -6.09 6.21 -5.29
N THR A 51 -7.32 6.21 -4.78
CA THR A 51 -7.63 6.73 -3.45
C THR A 51 -6.93 5.90 -2.36
N MET A 52 -6.96 4.57 -2.47
CA MET A 52 -6.29 3.69 -1.52
C MET A 52 -4.76 3.84 -1.58
N ASP A 53 -4.17 3.93 -2.78
CA ASP A 53 -2.71 4.18 -2.93
C ASP A 53 -2.32 5.50 -2.25
N SER A 54 -3.11 6.57 -2.43
CA SER A 54 -2.90 7.85 -1.77
C SER A 54 -2.93 7.73 -0.25
N LEU A 55 -3.94 7.06 0.30
CA LEU A 55 -4.08 6.85 1.75
C LEU A 55 -2.90 6.03 2.31
N LEU A 56 -2.52 4.94 1.62
CA LEU A 56 -1.41 4.08 2.06
C LEU A 56 -0.05 4.77 1.94
N ARG A 57 0.15 5.64 0.96
CA ARG A 57 1.34 6.52 0.89
C ARG A 57 1.35 7.52 2.02
N ASN A 58 0.21 8.10 2.36
CA ASN A 58 0.11 9.06 3.45
C ASN A 58 0.49 8.44 4.81
N VAL A 59 0.19 7.16 5.04
CA VAL A 59 0.68 6.42 6.22
C VAL A 59 2.22 6.48 6.35
N ILE A 60 2.94 6.39 5.22
CA ILE A 60 4.41 6.49 5.19
C ILE A 60 4.85 7.95 5.27
N GLN A 61 4.16 8.87 4.61
CA GLN A 61 4.58 10.27 4.57
C GLN A 61 4.36 10.99 5.90
N ASN A 62 3.23 10.75 6.57
CA ASN A 62 2.78 11.52 7.72
C ASN A 62 2.24 10.66 8.88
N GLY A 63 2.10 9.35 8.69
CA GLY A 63 1.44 8.45 9.64
C GLY A 63 2.40 7.49 10.35
N THR A 64 1.84 6.37 10.77
CA THR A 64 2.53 5.35 11.60
C THR A 64 3.67 4.62 10.85
N GLY A 65 3.76 4.75 9.52
CA GLY A 65 4.81 4.20 8.67
C GLY A 65 5.98 5.15 8.40
N ILE A 66 6.05 6.32 9.04
CA ILE A 66 6.99 7.42 8.73
C ILE A 66 8.46 6.98 8.70
N ARG A 67 8.85 5.97 9.47
CA ARG A 67 10.21 5.44 9.48
C ARG A 67 10.65 4.87 8.12
N ALA A 68 9.70 4.44 7.26
CA ALA A 68 10.00 3.96 5.91
C ALA A 68 10.55 5.06 4.98
N LYS A 69 10.39 6.34 5.33
CA LYS A 69 11.04 7.47 4.62
C LYS A 69 12.57 7.38 4.61
N SER A 70 13.17 6.62 5.55
CA SER A 70 14.62 6.36 5.55
C SER A 70 15.12 5.66 4.29
N LEU A 71 14.23 5.02 3.51
CA LEU A 71 14.56 4.43 2.21
C LEU A 71 14.76 5.49 1.10
N GLY A 72 14.45 6.77 1.37
CA GLY A 72 14.64 7.87 0.42
C GLY A 72 13.71 7.82 -0.81
N ARG A 73 12.61 7.05 -0.74
CA ARG A 73 11.68 6.80 -1.86
C ARG A 73 10.29 7.38 -1.58
N LYS A 74 9.64 7.86 -2.64
CA LYS A 74 8.28 8.42 -2.59
C LYS A 74 7.21 7.46 -3.13
N ASP A 75 7.61 6.34 -3.72
CA ASP A 75 6.72 5.35 -4.34
C ASP A 75 6.33 4.19 -3.41
N LEU A 76 6.60 4.33 -2.12
CA LEU A 76 6.24 3.35 -1.11
C LEU A 76 4.86 3.63 -0.53
N ALA A 77 4.09 2.57 -0.34
CA ALA A 77 2.78 2.59 0.30
C ALA A 77 2.67 1.45 1.32
N GLY A 78 1.88 1.61 2.38
CA GLY A 78 1.73 0.55 3.35
C GLY A 78 0.94 0.94 4.58
N LYS A 79 0.69 -0.05 5.45
CA LYS A 79 -0.09 0.10 6.68
C LYS A 79 0.48 -0.76 7.79
N THR A 80 0.56 -0.18 8.98
CA THR A 80 0.84 -0.92 10.23
C THR A 80 -0.40 -1.65 10.71
N GLY A 81 -0.23 -2.81 11.30
CA GLY A 81 -1.24 -3.52 12.07
C GLY A 81 -0.70 -3.84 13.46
N THR A 82 -1.57 -3.78 14.45
CA THR A 82 -1.27 -4.18 15.82
C THR A 82 -2.56 -4.75 16.40
N THR A 83 -2.51 -5.98 16.89
CA THR A 83 -3.65 -6.58 17.59
C THR A 83 -3.75 -6.02 19.02
N ASN A 84 -4.91 -6.24 19.65
CA ASN A 84 -5.08 -5.91 21.05
C ASN A 84 -3.99 -6.56 21.90
N ASP A 85 -3.58 -5.92 22.96
CA ASP A 85 -2.53 -6.35 23.89
C ASP A 85 -1.16 -6.58 23.23
N ASN A 86 -0.93 -6.04 22.04
CA ASN A 86 0.32 -6.20 21.25
C ASN A 86 0.73 -7.66 21.06
N ILE A 87 -0.22 -8.56 20.79
CA ILE A 87 0.04 -9.99 20.55
C ILE A 87 0.72 -10.17 19.19
N ASP A 88 0.24 -9.43 18.15
CA ASP A 88 0.79 -9.46 16.81
C ASP A 88 1.12 -8.06 16.33
N ALA A 89 2.24 -7.92 15.68
CA ALA A 89 2.69 -6.72 15.02
C ALA A 89 2.86 -6.98 13.52
N TRP A 90 2.24 -6.13 12.69
CA TRP A 90 2.23 -6.25 11.25
C TRP A 90 2.69 -4.98 10.57
N PHE A 91 3.35 -5.13 9.44
CA PHE A 91 3.47 -4.10 8.44
C PHE A 91 3.26 -4.71 7.06
N ALA A 92 2.21 -4.27 6.38
CA ALA A 92 1.92 -4.63 5.00
C ALA A 92 2.23 -3.44 4.11
N GLY A 93 3.19 -3.58 3.19
CA GLY A 93 3.59 -2.48 2.33
C GLY A 93 4.07 -2.94 0.97
N PHE A 94 4.13 -2.01 0.05
CA PHE A 94 4.48 -2.29 -1.34
C PHE A 94 5.13 -1.11 -2.05
N GLN A 95 5.82 -1.44 -3.10
CA GLN A 95 6.13 -0.66 -4.28
C GLN A 95 5.54 -1.44 -5.46
N ARG A 96 5.18 -0.81 -6.56
CA ARG A 96 4.40 -1.45 -7.64
C ARG A 96 4.89 -2.82 -8.11
N ARG A 97 6.17 -3.14 -7.94
CA ARG A 97 6.79 -4.42 -8.37
C ARG A 97 6.94 -5.41 -7.23
N ILE A 98 6.94 -4.93 -5.99
CA ILE A 98 7.23 -5.74 -4.81
C ILE A 98 6.19 -5.45 -3.74
N VAL A 99 5.53 -6.50 -3.28
CA VAL A 99 4.68 -6.49 -2.09
C VAL A 99 5.39 -7.29 -1.02
N ALA A 100 5.55 -6.72 0.15
CA ALA A 100 6.13 -7.41 1.30
C ALA A 100 5.26 -7.21 2.53
N ILE A 101 5.03 -8.29 3.24
CA ILE A 101 4.28 -8.29 4.50
C ILE A 101 5.17 -8.86 5.57
N THR A 102 5.34 -8.11 6.64
CA THR A 102 6.09 -8.53 7.81
C THR A 102 5.15 -8.75 8.97
N TRP A 103 5.30 -9.88 9.60
CA TRP A 103 4.60 -10.26 10.82
C TRP A 103 5.60 -10.60 11.91
N VAL A 104 5.32 -10.15 13.11
CA VAL A 104 6.03 -10.54 14.33
C VAL A 104 5.00 -11.01 15.32
N GLY A 105 5.14 -12.24 15.79
CA GLY A 105 4.23 -12.90 16.71
C GLY A 105 4.94 -14.03 17.46
N LYS A 106 4.23 -14.68 18.35
CA LYS A 106 4.68 -15.86 19.10
C LYS A 106 3.86 -17.08 18.70
N ASP A 107 4.48 -18.27 18.65
CA ASP A 107 3.78 -19.53 18.38
C ASP A 107 2.68 -19.80 19.41
N GLN A 108 2.95 -19.49 20.68
CA GLN A 108 1.93 -19.43 21.72
C GLN A 108 1.48 -17.98 21.87
N PRO A 109 0.21 -17.63 21.55
CA PRO A 109 -0.27 -16.27 21.60
C PRO A 109 -0.01 -15.60 22.95
N GLY A 110 0.57 -14.41 22.92
CA GLY A 110 0.88 -13.65 24.12
C GLY A 110 1.54 -12.30 23.75
N PRO A 111 1.50 -11.32 24.65
CA PRO A 111 2.05 -10.00 24.40
C PRO A 111 3.51 -10.03 23.94
N LEU A 112 3.85 -9.27 22.91
CA LEU A 112 5.23 -9.11 22.41
C LEU A 112 6.09 -8.30 23.37
N GLY A 113 5.44 -7.40 24.11
CA GLY A 113 6.07 -6.48 25.04
C GLY A 113 5.35 -5.14 25.07
N ASP A 114 5.74 -4.28 26.01
CA ASP A 114 5.14 -2.95 26.12
C ASP A 114 5.45 -2.12 24.88
N LYS A 115 4.39 -1.60 24.24
CA LYS A 115 4.45 -0.76 23.04
C LYS A 115 5.10 -1.44 21.83
N GLU A 116 5.22 -2.77 21.77
CA GLU A 116 5.71 -3.51 20.60
C GLU A 116 4.61 -3.56 19.53
N THR A 117 4.47 -2.43 18.83
CA THR A 117 3.47 -2.22 17.76
C THR A 117 4.02 -2.57 16.38
N GLY A 118 3.16 -2.62 15.37
CA GLY A 118 3.56 -2.81 13.99
C GLY A 118 4.63 -1.82 13.50
N SER A 119 4.58 -0.56 13.98
CA SER A 119 5.59 0.45 13.64
C SER A 119 6.93 0.22 14.33
N LYS A 120 6.96 -0.47 15.46
CA LYS A 120 8.19 -0.75 16.23
C LYS A 120 8.81 -2.10 15.90
N ALA A 121 8.00 -3.17 15.86
CA ALA A 121 8.48 -4.53 15.69
C ALA A 121 8.54 -4.94 14.20
N ALA A 122 7.47 -4.72 13.42
CA ALA A 122 7.37 -5.22 12.06
C ALA A 122 7.97 -4.27 10.99
N LEU A 123 7.73 -2.97 11.11
CA LEU A 123 8.18 -2.00 10.11
C LEU A 123 9.71 -1.95 9.90
N PRO A 124 10.57 -2.05 10.94
CA PRO A 124 12.02 -2.08 10.72
C PRO A 124 12.48 -3.25 9.85
N ILE A 125 11.92 -4.44 10.07
CA ILE A 125 12.22 -5.64 9.28
C ILE A 125 11.80 -5.42 7.83
N TRP A 126 10.61 -4.85 7.61
CA TRP A 126 10.13 -4.49 6.27
C TRP A 126 11.07 -3.49 5.58
N ILE A 127 11.55 -2.48 6.29
CA ILE A 127 12.49 -1.48 5.76
C ILE A 127 13.79 -2.16 5.31
N ASP A 128 14.37 -3.03 6.13
CA ASP A 128 15.62 -3.71 5.81
C ASP A 128 15.45 -4.65 4.60
N TYR A 129 14.34 -5.37 4.52
CA TYR A 129 14.00 -6.17 3.36
C TYR A 129 13.89 -5.31 2.10
N MET A 130 13.08 -4.26 2.13
CA MET A 130 12.83 -3.39 0.97
C MET A 130 14.07 -2.62 0.53
N LYS A 131 14.95 -2.26 1.46
CA LYS A 131 16.25 -1.65 1.14
C LYS A 131 17.07 -2.52 0.19
N THR A 132 17.04 -3.83 0.41
CA THR A 132 17.74 -4.80 -0.43
C THR A 132 16.96 -5.11 -1.71
N ALA A 133 15.67 -5.39 -1.57
CA ALA A 133 14.80 -5.81 -2.67
C ALA A 133 14.61 -4.72 -3.74
N LEU A 134 14.67 -3.44 -3.36
CA LEU A 134 14.52 -2.31 -4.28
C LEU A 134 15.86 -1.80 -4.84
N LYS A 135 16.97 -2.44 -4.51
CA LYS A 135 18.28 -2.02 -5.04
C LYS A 135 18.29 -2.15 -6.56
N GLY A 136 18.60 -1.03 -7.25
CA GLY A 136 18.63 -0.97 -8.71
C GLY A 136 17.25 -0.88 -9.37
N ILE A 137 16.16 -0.87 -8.60
CA ILE A 137 14.80 -0.64 -9.13
C ILE A 137 14.52 0.87 -9.12
N PRO A 138 14.25 1.48 -10.28
CA PRO A 138 13.89 2.89 -10.36
C PRO A 138 12.65 3.21 -9.55
N GLU A 139 12.57 4.43 -9.04
CA GLU A 139 11.37 4.93 -8.39
C GLU A 139 10.25 5.10 -9.41
N ASP A 140 9.07 4.61 -9.09
CA ASP A 140 7.89 4.74 -9.94
C ASP A 140 7.27 6.13 -9.83
N LYS A 141 6.76 6.62 -10.96
CA LYS A 141 5.96 7.86 -10.97
C LYS A 141 4.65 7.65 -10.20
N PRO A 142 4.12 8.70 -9.57
CA PRO A 142 2.79 8.65 -8.97
C PRO A 142 1.73 8.16 -9.96
N LEU A 143 0.67 7.54 -9.45
CA LEU A 143 -0.50 7.20 -10.26
C LEU A 143 -1.10 8.48 -10.85
N ALA A 144 -1.44 8.43 -12.14
CA ALA A 144 -2.23 9.50 -12.72
C ALA A 144 -3.61 9.53 -12.05
N ARG A 145 -4.08 10.73 -11.72
CA ARG A 145 -5.41 10.92 -11.16
C ARG A 145 -6.46 10.53 -12.21
N PRO A 146 -7.33 9.54 -11.91
CA PRO A 146 -8.38 9.12 -12.84
C PRO A 146 -9.49 10.16 -12.91
N GLU A 147 -10.28 10.07 -13.97
CA GLU A 147 -11.54 10.83 -14.10
C GLU A 147 -12.47 10.52 -12.92
N GLY A 148 -13.29 11.49 -12.49
CA GLY A 148 -14.20 11.36 -11.37
C GLY A 148 -13.52 11.44 -9.98
N ILE A 149 -12.24 11.82 -9.91
CA ILE A 149 -11.55 12.14 -8.65
C ILE A 149 -11.24 13.64 -8.61
N LYS A 150 -11.69 14.30 -7.55
CA LYS A 150 -11.34 15.68 -7.20
C LYS A 150 -10.27 15.73 -6.13
N SER A 151 -9.32 16.69 -6.27
CA SER A 151 -8.38 17.05 -5.21
C SER A 151 -8.87 18.29 -4.51
N ILE A 152 -8.96 18.26 -3.20
CA ILE A 152 -9.42 19.36 -2.37
C ILE A 152 -8.40 19.59 -1.26
N LEU A 153 -8.09 20.85 -0.99
CA LEU A 153 -7.26 21.23 0.13
C LEU A 153 -8.12 21.16 1.40
N ILE A 154 -7.72 20.32 2.36
CA ILE A 154 -8.46 20.04 3.59
C ILE A 154 -7.64 20.46 4.80
N ASP A 155 -8.28 21.15 5.73
CA ASP A 155 -7.68 21.36 7.06
C ASP A 155 -7.64 20.02 7.82
N PRO A 156 -6.44 19.51 8.16
CA PRO A 156 -6.30 18.21 8.80
C PRO A 156 -6.90 18.14 10.21
N LYS A 157 -7.20 19.29 10.83
CA LYS A 157 -7.81 19.35 12.19
C LYS A 157 -9.32 19.26 12.14
N THR A 158 -9.93 19.91 11.16
CA THR A 158 -11.39 20.00 11.05
C THR A 158 -11.98 19.03 10.04
N GLY A 159 -11.17 18.55 9.07
CA GLY A 159 -11.62 17.76 7.94
C GLY A 159 -12.41 18.57 6.90
N LEU A 160 -12.47 19.89 7.04
CA LEU A 160 -13.22 20.77 6.14
C LEU A 160 -12.33 21.36 5.05
N PRO A 161 -12.90 21.71 3.88
CA PRO A 161 -12.18 22.44 2.84
C PRO A 161 -11.57 23.74 3.38
N ASN A 162 -10.34 24.03 2.94
CA ASN A 162 -9.60 25.21 3.36
C ASN A 162 -8.79 25.77 2.18
N ASP A 163 -9.03 27.02 1.82
CA ASP A 163 -8.40 27.65 0.66
C ASP A 163 -6.96 28.14 0.90
N LYS A 164 -6.50 28.16 2.14
CA LYS A 164 -5.22 28.81 2.49
C LYS A 164 -4.14 27.85 2.99
N ASN A 165 -4.51 26.96 3.90
CA ASN A 165 -3.57 26.04 4.53
C ASN A 165 -4.23 24.67 4.72
N GLY A 166 -3.56 23.59 4.31
CA GLY A 166 -4.10 22.26 4.46
C GLY A 166 -3.27 21.20 3.78
N VAL A 167 -3.83 20.02 3.71
CA VAL A 167 -3.31 18.88 2.95
C VAL A 167 -4.22 18.60 1.77
N ILE A 168 -3.64 18.19 0.64
CA ILE A 168 -4.44 17.79 -0.51
C ILE A 168 -4.97 16.38 -0.23
N GLU A 169 -6.30 16.27 -0.25
CA GLU A 169 -7.01 14.99 -0.16
C GLU A 169 -7.81 14.74 -1.44
N TYR A 170 -8.09 13.44 -1.71
CA TYR A 170 -8.74 13.00 -2.92
C TYR A 170 -10.11 12.40 -2.61
N PHE A 171 -11.11 12.87 -3.33
CA PHE A 171 -12.51 12.47 -3.15
C PHE A 171 -13.08 12.01 -4.48
N TYR A 172 -14.02 11.07 -4.43
CA TYR A 172 -14.92 10.86 -5.55
C TYR A 172 -15.69 12.14 -5.80
N GLU A 173 -15.84 12.53 -7.07
CA GLU A 173 -16.49 13.79 -7.44
C GLU A 173 -17.89 13.91 -6.87
N GLU A 174 -18.64 12.80 -6.88
CA GLU A 174 -19.98 12.68 -6.34
C GLU A 174 -20.07 12.80 -4.81
N ASN A 175 -18.97 12.57 -4.10
CA ASN A 175 -18.88 12.61 -2.63
C ASN A 175 -17.94 13.73 -2.13
N ALA A 176 -17.49 14.60 -3.03
CA ALA A 176 -16.58 15.66 -2.68
C ALA A 176 -17.24 16.68 -1.73
N PRO A 177 -16.59 17.09 -0.64
CA PRO A 177 -17.11 18.15 0.22
C PRO A 177 -17.28 19.43 -0.59
N ARG A 178 -18.37 20.15 -0.33
CA ARG A 178 -18.62 21.45 -0.97
C ARG A 178 -17.61 22.47 -0.49
N THR A 179 -17.01 23.19 -1.43
CA THR A 179 -16.05 24.28 -1.14
C THR A 179 -16.74 25.60 -0.84
N ASP A 180 -18.05 25.70 -1.05
CA ASP A 180 -18.80 26.91 -0.74
C ASP A 180 -18.90 27.05 0.77
N SER A 181 -18.22 28.06 1.31
CA SER A 181 -18.37 28.57 2.67
C SER A 181 -19.70 29.31 2.86
N GLY A 182 -20.76 28.81 2.24
CA GLY A 182 -22.13 29.22 2.49
C GLY A 182 -22.56 28.67 3.85
N ALA A 183 -22.58 29.55 4.85
CA ALA A 183 -23.06 29.30 6.18
C ALA A 183 -24.33 28.43 6.18
N LEU A 184 -24.25 27.27 6.80
CA LEU A 184 -25.42 26.61 7.33
C LEU A 184 -25.81 27.39 8.60
N PHE A 185 -26.76 28.27 8.47
CA PHE A 185 -27.57 28.75 9.58
C PHE A 185 -28.69 27.78 9.87
#